data_249f45779d0c4c0a5b58b57cb8b35ee6
#
_entry.id   249f45779d0c4c0a5b58b57cb8b35ee6
#
_cell.length_a   1.000
_cell.length_b   1.000
_cell.length_c   1.000
_cell.angle_alpha   90.00
_cell.angle_beta   90.00
_cell.angle_gamma   90.00
#
_symmetry.space_group_name_H-M   'P 1'
#
loop_
_entity.id
_entity.type
_entity.pdbx_description
1 polymer ?
#
loop_
_entity_poly.entity_id
_entity_poly.type
_entity_poly.pdbx_seq_one_letter_code
_entity_poly.pdbx_strand_id
1 'polypeptide(L)'
;DLLGATRAASEADVAARRTVFADLDDKDAPPTDAGWTRTLAELEALGPVLTLRTGNGWHVYLAADALEGADVAASAGPLAAALARLGSDNVADAPRIMRLPHTVNLPTAAKRRRGAAPKLAVPEPLAVQPVAARPLAAVCRDLESIAQRLGLSGKGGALATAGTSRVAAGGGVKTGWAAP
;
A
#
# COMPACT_ATOMS: atom_id res chain seq x y z
N ASP A 1 -11.61 19.83 -7.22
CA ASP A 1 -12.09 19.21 -8.47
C ASP A 1 -10.88 18.90 -9.36
N LEU A 2 -10.59 17.61 -9.54
CA LEU A 2 -9.48 17.16 -10.39
C LEU A 2 -9.92 16.91 -11.85
N LEU A 3 -11.18 17.13 -12.17
CA LEU A 3 -11.68 17.04 -13.54
C LEU A 3 -11.04 18.18 -14.35
N GLY A 4 -10.13 17.81 -15.24
CA GLY A 4 -9.32 18.76 -16.03
C GLY A 4 -7.90 18.97 -15.50
N ALA A 5 -7.49 18.32 -14.41
CA ALA A 5 -6.11 18.36 -13.97
C ALA A 5 -5.19 17.64 -14.97
N THR A 6 -4.12 18.28 -15.36
CA THR A 6 -3.12 17.74 -16.30
C THR A 6 -1.97 17.04 -15.60
N ARG A 7 -2.00 16.93 -14.26
CA ARG A 7 -0.99 16.29 -13.43
C ARG A 7 -1.59 15.19 -12.56
N ALA A 8 -0.77 14.24 -12.13
CA ALA A 8 -1.15 13.29 -11.12
C ALA A 8 -1.45 14.00 -9.77
N ALA A 9 -2.38 13.45 -9.00
CA ALA A 9 -2.66 13.95 -7.65
C ALA A 9 -1.41 13.84 -6.76
N SER A 10 -1.21 14.83 -5.92
CA SER A 10 -0.19 14.88 -4.88
C SER A 10 -0.84 14.75 -3.50
N GLU A 11 -0.05 14.64 -2.43
CA GLU A 11 -0.58 14.61 -1.07
C GLU A 11 -1.39 15.85 -0.71
N ALA A 12 -1.02 17.02 -1.24
CA ALA A 12 -1.74 18.26 -1.04
C ALA A 12 -3.15 18.28 -1.66
N ASP A 13 -3.43 17.36 -2.58
CA ASP A 13 -4.75 17.26 -3.22
C ASP A 13 -5.68 16.30 -2.45
N VAL A 14 -5.19 15.64 -1.41
CA VAL A 14 -5.97 14.69 -0.61
C VAL A 14 -6.54 15.38 0.62
N ALA A 15 -7.85 15.60 0.63
CA ALA A 15 -8.53 16.27 1.72
C ALA A 15 -8.59 15.43 3.00
N ALA A 16 -8.75 14.11 2.88
CA ALA A 16 -8.85 13.23 4.03
C ALA A 16 -8.39 11.81 3.72
N ARG A 17 -7.89 11.12 4.75
CA ARG A 17 -7.61 9.68 4.74
C ARG A 17 -8.52 9.00 5.77
N ARG A 18 -9.23 7.95 5.36
CA ARG A 18 -10.14 7.16 6.23
C ARG A 18 -9.86 5.66 6.18
N THR A 19 -8.85 5.26 5.40
CA THR A 19 -8.53 3.86 5.16
C THR A 19 -7.04 3.68 5.10
N VAL A 20 -6.58 2.62 5.72
CA VAL A 20 -5.22 2.07 5.57
C VAL A 20 -5.33 0.83 4.72
N PHE A 21 -4.40 0.62 3.82
CA PHE A 21 -4.35 -0.60 3.03
C PHE A 21 -2.95 -1.19 3.03
N ALA A 22 -2.89 -2.52 3.05
CA ALA A 22 -1.69 -3.30 2.83
C ALA A 22 -1.75 -3.92 1.42
N ASP A 23 -0.63 -3.88 0.70
CA ASP A 23 -0.44 -4.53 -0.61
C ASP A 23 0.59 -5.66 -0.44
N LEU A 24 0.07 -6.88 -0.39
CA LEU A 24 0.85 -8.09 -0.20
C LEU A 24 1.07 -8.73 -1.59
N ASP A 25 2.14 -8.34 -2.26
CA ASP A 25 2.52 -8.85 -3.58
C ASP A 25 3.90 -9.52 -3.52
N ASP A 26 4.00 -10.73 -4.05
CA ASP A 26 5.29 -11.37 -4.26
C ASP A 26 5.75 -11.07 -5.69
N LYS A 27 6.79 -10.24 -5.82
CA LYS A 27 7.31 -9.81 -7.12
C LYS A 27 8.12 -10.90 -7.82
N ASP A 28 8.66 -11.84 -7.05
CA ASP A 28 9.66 -12.80 -7.52
C ASP A 28 9.08 -14.21 -7.74
N ALA A 29 7.96 -14.51 -7.10
CA ALA A 29 7.23 -15.74 -7.29
C ALA A 29 5.72 -15.46 -7.35
N PRO A 30 4.91 -16.24 -8.10
CA PRO A 30 3.47 -16.16 -7.92
C PRO A 30 3.18 -16.48 -6.44
N PRO A 31 2.38 -15.65 -5.75
CA PRO A 31 2.04 -15.94 -4.38
C PRO A 31 1.39 -17.30 -4.34
N THR A 32 2.09 -18.27 -3.78
CA THR A 32 1.41 -19.49 -3.36
C THR A 32 0.49 -19.03 -2.24
N ASP A 33 -0.79 -19.35 -2.32
CA ASP A 33 -1.77 -19.01 -1.26
C ASP A 33 -1.23 -19.37 0.14
N ALA A 34 -0.32 -20.37 0.23
CA ALA A 34 0.37 -20.76 1.45
C ALA A 34 1.30 -19.69 2.03
N GLY A 35 1.98 -18.89 1.20
CA GLY A 35 2.95 -17.88 1.68
C GLY A 35 2.28 -16.74 2.45
N TRP A 36 1.07 -16.37 2.05
CA TRP A 36 0.35 -15.27 2.66
C TRP A 36 -0.75 -15.69 3.65
N THR A 37 -1.12 -16.99 3.69
CA THR A 37 -2.25 -17.49 4.49
C THR A 37 -2.17 -17.05 5.96
N ARG A 38 -0.99 -17.14 6.59
CA ARG A 38 -0.82 -16.71 7.99
C ARG A 38 -0.95 -15.21 8.16
N THR A 39 -0.34 -14.43 7.27
CA THR A 39 -0.42 -12.96 7.31
C THR A 39 -1.84 -12.48 7.07
N LEU A 40 -2.54 -13.10 6.11
CA LEU A 40 -3.95 -12.79 5.83
C LEU A 40 -4.85 -13.12 7.03
N ALA A 41 -4.69 -14.28 7.65
CA ALA A 41 -5.49 -14.65 8.82
C ALA A 41 -5.32 -13.65 9.98
N GLU A 42 -4.09 -13.18 10.22
CA GLU A 42 -3.82 -12.16 11.24
C GLU A 42 -4.41 -10.80 10.86
N LEU A 43 -4.35 -10.40 9.59
CA LEU A 43 -4.96 -9.17 9.11
C LEU A 43 -6.49 -9.23 9.12
N GLU A 44 -7.06 -10.39 8.78
CA GLU A 44 -8.51 -10.62 8.85
C GLU A 44 -9.02 -10.55 10.29
N ALA A 45 -8.24 -10.98 11.27
CA ALA A 45 -8.57 -10.84 12.68
C ALA A 45 -8.67 -9.36 13.14
N LEU A 46 -8.08 -8.42 12.39
CA LEU A 46 -8.26 -6.98 12.63
C LEU A 46 -9.61 -6.43 12.14
N GLY A 47 -10.45 -7.24 11.48
CA GLY A 47 -11.74 -6.85 10.95
C GLY A 47 -11.65 -5.84 9.81
N PRO A 48 -11.04 -6.21 8.67
CA PRO A 48 -10.93 -5.33 7.51
C PRO A 48 -12.31 -5.01 6.94
N VAL A 49 -12.41 -3.87 6.26
CA VAL A 49 -13.62 -3.49 5.51
C VAL A 49 -13.67 -4.14 4.14
N LEU A 50 -12.51 -4.58 3.63
CA LEU A 50 -12.40 -5.28 2.35
C LEU A 50 -11.08 -6.06 2.30
N THR A 51 -11.14 -7.29 1.84
CA THR A 51 -9.99 -8.07 1.36
C THR A 51 -10.19 -8.36 -0.12
N LEU A 52 -9.19 -8.06 -0.93
CA LEU A 52 -9.26 -8.17 -2.38
C LEU A 52 -8.11 -9.02 -2.92
N ARG A 53 -8.41 -10.11 -3.60
CA ARG A 53 -7.43 -10.88 -4.37
C ARG A 53 -7.16 -10.16 -5.68
N THR A 54 -5.95 -9.66 -5.89
CA THR A 54 -5.59 -8.85 -7.06
C THR A 54 -5.10 -9.68 -8.25
N GLY A 55 -4.99 -11.00 -8.04
CA GLY A 55 -4.47 -11.96 -9.02
C GLY A 55 -2.96 -12.18 -8.94
N ASN A 56 -2.19 -11.27 -8.34
CA ASN A 56 -0.76 -11.47 -8.04
C ASN A 56 -0.47 -11.38 -6.54
N GLY A 57 -1.46 -10.99 -5.74
CA GLY A 57 -1.36 -10.80 -4.32
C GLY A 57 -2.68 -10.35 -3.73
N TRP A 58 -2.62 -9.67 -2.62
CA TRP A 58 -3.76 -9.30 -1.80
C TRP A 58 -3.71 -7.84 -1.41
N HIS A 59 -4.85 -7.16 -1.50
CA HIS A 59 -5.05 -5.87 -0.84
C HIS A 59 -5.96 -6.07 0.35
N VAL A 60 -5.55 -5.60 1.51
CA VAL A 60 -6.38 -5.61 2.73
C VAL A 60 -6.62 -4.17 3.15
N TYR A 61 -7.88 -3.81 3.36
CA TYR A 61 -8.32 -2.45 3.69
C TYR A 61 -8.84 -2.41 5.12
N LEU A 62 -8.24 -1.58 5.94
CA LEU A 62 -8.60 -1.38 7.35
C LEU A 62 -9.19 0.03 7.54
N ALA A 63 -10.29 0.14 8.28
CA ALA A 63 -10.87 1.43 8.63
C ALA A 63 -9.94 2.18 9.60
N ALA A 64 -9.74 3.46 9.34
CA ALA A 64 -9.02 4.36 10.24
C ALA A 64 -9.87 5.61 10.50
N ASP A 65 -9.67 6.23 11.68
CA ASP A 65 -10.26 7.52 11.96
C ASP A 65 -9.82 8.53 10.91
N ALA A 66 -10.69 9.45 10.57
CA ALA A 66 -10.40 10.45 9.56
C ALA A 66 -9.19 11.30 9.97
N LEU A 67 -8.20 11.34 9.08
CA LEU A 67 -7.11 12.31 9.13
C LEU A 67 -7.37 13.36 8.06
N GLU A 68 -7.18 14.63 8.39
CA GLU A 68 -7.45 15.75 7.50
C GLU A 68 -6.26 16.71 7.45
N GLY A 69 -6.16 17.48 6.38
CA GLY A 69 -5.14 18.51 6.24
C GLY A 69 -3.71 17.99 6.42
N ALA A 70 -2.93 18.63 7.29
CA ALA A 70 -1.52 18.33 7.52
C ALA A 70 -1.30 16.90 8.08
N ASP A 71 -2.28 16.34 8.80
CA ASP A 71 -2.19 15.01 9.39
C ASP A 71 -2.18 13.90 8.32
N VAL A 72 -2.76 14.16 7.16
CA VAL A 72 -2.72 13.23 6.02
C VAL A 72 -1.28 12.99 5.58
N ALA A 73 -0.50 14.05 5.35
CA ALA A 73 0.91 13.93 4.97
C ALA A 73 1.76 13.36 6.11
N ALA A 74 1.54 13.81 7.36
CA ALA A 74 2.25 13.32 8.53
C ALA A 74 2.05 11.80 8.76
N SER A 75 0.92 11.26 8.32
CA SER A 75 0.57 9.83 8.47
C SER A 75 1.44 8.90 7.62
N ALA A 76 2.03 9.37 6.54
CA ALA A 76 2.72 8.52 5.55
C ALA A 76 3.94 7.80 6.14
N GLY A 77 4.76 8.50 6.93
CA GLY A 77 5.98 7.92 7.52
C GLY A 77 5.71 6.75 8.48
N PRO A 78 4.92 6.94 9.53
CA PRO A 78 4.57 5.86 10.46
C PRO A 78 3.91 4.67 9.77
N LEU A 79 3.00 4.94 8.82
CA LEU A 79 2.33 3.89 8.06
C LEU A 79 3.30 3.12 7.17
N ALA A 80 4.21 3.80 6.47
CA ALA A 80 5.23 3.16 5.65
C ALA A 80 6.13 2.24 6.48
N ALA A 81 6.51 2.66 7.69
CA ALA A 81 7.31 1.84 8.59
C ALA A 81 6.57 0.56 9.02
N ALA A 82 5.29 0.66 9.40
CA ALA A 82 4.49 -0.47 9.81
C ALA A 82 4.25 -1.46 8.64
N LEU A 83 3.92 -0.95 7.47
CA LEU A 83 3.73 -1.75 6.25
C LEU A 83 5.02 -2.46 5.82
N ALA A 84 6.16 -1.78 5.88
CA ALA A 84 7.46 -2.38 5.56
C ALA A 84 7.79 -3.56 6.48
N ARG A 85 7.49 -3.46 7.78
CA ARG A 85 7.67 -4.56 8.73
C ARG A 85 6.79 -5.76 8.39
N LEU A 86 5.57 -5.52 7.96
CA LEU A 86 4.64 -6.57 7.52
C LEU A 86 5.08 -7.24 6.20
N GLY A 87 6.00 -6.65 5.46
CA GLY A 87 6.42 -7.11 4.14
C GLY A 87 5.52 -6.61 3.01
N SER A 88 4.62 -5.68 3.30
CA SER A 88 3.80 -5.01 2.30
C SER A 88 4.64 -4.12 1.37
N ASP A 89 4.17 -3.91 0.15
CA ASP A 89 4.68 -2.83 -0.69
C ASP A 89 4.41 -1.47 -0.03
N ASN A 90 5.23 -0.48 -0.38
CA ASN A 90 5.02 0.88 0.14
C ASN A 90 3.83 1.53 -0.59
N VAL A 91 2.72 1.54 0.09
CA VAL A 91 1.44 2.13 -0.34
C VAL A 91 0.93 3.17 0.66
N ALA A 92 1.85 3.76 1.44
CA ALA A 92 1.52 4.69 2.51
C ALA A 92 1.18 6.10 2.02
N ASP A 93 1.57 6.47 0.81
CA ASP A 93 1.27 7.78 0.22
C ASP A 93 -0.25 8.01 0.08
N ALA A 94 -0.70 9.21 0.40
CA ALA A 94 -2.12 9.54 0.45
C ALA A 94 -2.81 9.50 -0.94
N PRO A 95 -2.21 9.97 -2.05
CA PRO A 95 -2.85 9.95 -3.36
C PRO A 95 -2.79 8.58 -4.05
N ARG A 96 -2.44 7.53 -3.33
CA ARG A 96 -2.33 6.18 -3.87
C ARG A 96 -3.66 5.68 -4.43
N ILE A 97 -3.64 5.25 -5.67
CA ILE A 97 -4.77 4.59 -6.32
C ILE A 97 -4.61 3.08 -6.13
N MET A 98 -5.58 2.50 -5.46
CA MET A 98 -5.67 1.05 -5.26
C MET A 98 -6.63 0.43 -6.28
N ARG A 99 -6.51 -0.87 -6.46
CA ARG A 99 -7.35 -1.61 -7.39
C ARG A 99 -8.79 -1.70 -6.88
N LEU A 100 -9.74 -1.48 -7.79
CA LEU A 100 -11.15 -1.64 -7.48
C LEU A 100 -11.57 -3.12 -7.62
N PRO A 101 -12.53 -3.58 -6.80
CA PRO A 101 -13.19 -4.87 -6.99
C PRO A 101 -13.77 -5.01 -8.39
N HIS A 102 -13.79 -6.24 -8.89
CA HIS A 102 -14.36 -6.61 -10.20
C HIS A 102 -13.70 -5.91 -11.40
N THR A 103 -12.51 -5.33 -11.22
CA THR A 103 -11.71 -4.81 -12.34
C THR A 103 -10.64 -5.80 -12.78
N VAL A 104 -10.25 -5.74 -14.05
CA VAL A 104 -9.21 -6.60 -14.59
C VAL A 104 -7.83 -5.99 -14.33
N ASN A 105 -6.96 -6.75 -13.68
CA ASN A 105 -5.55 -6.42 -13.54
C ASN A 105 -4.83 -6.72 -14.87
N LEU A 106 -4.54 -5.69 -15.63
CA LEU A 106 -3.80 -5.80 -16.88
C LEU A 106 -2.30 -5.74 -16.59
N PRO A 107 -1.55 -6.82 -16.86
CA PRO A 107 -0.11 -6.79 -16.66
C PRO A 107 0.56 -5.83 -17.67
N THR A 108 1.62 -5.17 -17.23
CA THR A 108 2.46 -4.35 -18.12
C THR A 108 3.06 -5.21 -19.25
N ALA A 109 3.54 -4.56 -20.32
CA ALA A 109 4.19 -5.28 -21.42
C ALA A 109 5.36 -6.16 -20.94
N ALA A 110 6.15 -5.67 -19.96
CA ALA A 110 7.25 -6.43 -19.37
C ALA A 110 6.75 -7.66 -18.60
N LYS A 111 5.66 -7.53 -17.83
CA LYS A 111 5.05 -8.65 -17.11
C LYS A 111 4.44 -9.67 -18.08
N ARG A 112 3.79 -9.22 -19.16
CA ARG A 112 3.26 -10.10 -20.22
C ARG A 112 4.36 -10.93 -20.89
N ARG A 113 5.51 -10.32 -21.21
CA ARG A 113 6.66 -11.06 -21.76
C ARG A 113 7.18 -12.16 -20.84
N ARG A 114 6.93 -12.07 -19.54
CA ARG A 114 7.25 -13.09 -18.53
C ARG A 114 6.10 -14.07 -18.29
N GLY A 115 5.07 -14.06 -19.13
CA GLY A 115 3.94 -14.99 -19.04
C GLY A 115 2.79 -14.53 -18.15
N ALA A 116 2.81 -13.29 -17.63
CA ALA A 116 1.69 -12.80 -16.84
C ALA A 116 0.45 -12.54 -17.72
N ALA A 117 -0.69 -13.08 -17.29
CA ALA A 117 -1.99 -12.91 -17.94
C ALA A 117 -2.86 -11.89 -17.17
N PRO A 118 -3.87 -11.30 -17.85
CA PRO A 118 -4.91 -10.53 -17.16
C PRO A 118 -5.61 -11.36 -16.08
N LYS A 119 -5.87 -10.75 -14.92
CA LYS A 119 -6.55 -11.41 -13.81
C LYS A 119 -7.62 -10.49 -13.22
N LEU A 120 -8.76 -11.06 -12.86
CA LEU A 120 -9.83 -10.32 -12.19
C LEU A 120 -9.44 -10.05 -10.75
N ALA A 121 -9.72 -8.84 -10.27
CA ALA A 121 -9.63 -8.49 -8.87
C ALA A 121 -10.95 -8.90 -8.18
N VAL A 122 -10.89 -9.86 -7.26
CA VAL A 122 -12.06 -10.47 -6.64
C VAL A 122 -12.08 -10.17 -5.15
N PRO A 123 -13.19 -9.60 -4.63
CA PRO A 123 -13.38 -9.51 -3.18
C PRO A 123 -13.45 -10.91 -2.57
N GLU A 124 -12.78 -11.09 -1.44
CA GLU A 124 -12.89 -12.32 -0.67
C GLU A 124 -13.95 -12.14 0.43
N PRO A 125 -14.67 -13.21 0.79
CA PRO A 125 -15.56 -13.18 1.96
C PRO A 125 -14.75 -12.80 3.21
N LEU A 126 -15.29 -11.89 4.02
CA LEU A 126 -14.65 -11.52 5.29
C LEU A 126 -14.93 -12.60 6.34
N ALA A 127 -13.87 -13.09 6.97
CA ALA A 127 -13.97 -14.10 8.04
C ALA A 127 -14.57 -13.50 9.32
N VAL A 128 -14.37 -12.20 9.55
CA VAL A 128 -14.92 -11.44 10.67
C VAL A 128 -15.64 -10.19 10.18
N GLN A 129 -16.56 -9.69 10.99
CA GLN A 129 -17.25 -8.43 10.67
C GLN A 129 -16.26 -7.27 10.68
N PRO A 130 -16.44 -6.28 9.79
CA PRO A 130 -15.63 -5.08 9.80
C PRO A 130 -15.64 -4.38 11.16
N VAL A 131 -14.46 -4.04 11.66
CA VAL A 131 -14.30 -3.29 12.90
C VAL A 131 -14.48 -1.80 12.63
N ALA A 132 -15.03 -1.07 13.60
CA ALA A 132 -15.15 0.39 13.52
C ALA A 132 -13.78 1.04 13.29
N ALA A 133 -13.79 2.23 12.69
CA ALA A 133 -12.59 3.02 12.49
C ALA A 133 -11.85 3.26 13.82
N ARG A 134 -10.54 3.30 13.75
CA ARG A 134 -9.64 3.42 14.91
C ARG A 134 -8.54 4.44 14.60
N PRO A 135 -7.91 5.05 15.63
CA PRO A 135 -6.76 5.92 15.42
C PRO A 135 -5.68 5.22 14.58
N LEU A 136 -5.12 5.92 13.61
CA LEU A 136 -4.07 5.39 12.74
C LEU A 136 -2.91 4.77 13.52
N ALA A 137 -2.51 5.41 14.62
CA ALA A 137 -1.45 4.90 15.48
C ALA A 137 -1.78 3.52 16.07
N ALA A 138 -3.05 3.24 16.35
CA ALA A 138 -3.48 1.91 16.79
C ALA A 138 -3.36 0.89 15.65
N VAL A 139 -3.81 1.25 14.45
CA VAL A 139 -3.67 0.38 13.26
C VAL A 139 -2.19 0.07 12.98
N CYS A 140 -1.31 1.07 13.03
CA CYS A 140 0.13 0.85 12.83
C CYS A 140 0.72 -0.10 13.88
N ARG A 141 0.37 0.06 15.17
CA ARG A 141 0.83 -0.86 16.22
C ARG A 141 0.36 -2.29 16.01
N ASP A 142 -0.86 -2.47 15.53
CA ASP A 142 -1.39 -3.81 15.25
C ASP A 142 -0.65 -4.47 14.08
N LEU A 143 -0.37 -3.72 13.00
CA LEU A 143 0.43 -4.22 11.88
C LEU A 143 1.85 -4.61 12.32
N GLU A 144 2.49 -3.79 13.15
CA GLU A 144 3.81 -4.09 13.73
C GLU A 144 3.78 -5.33 14.63
N SER A 145 2.74 -5.45 15.46
CA SER A 145 2.52 -6.62 16.33
C SER A 145 2.34 -7.91 15.53
N ILE A 146 1.57 -7.86 14.44
CA ILE A 146 1.44 -8.99 13.51
C ILE A 146 2.80 -9.37 12.93
N ALA A 147 3.55 -8.40 12.41
CA ALA A 147 4.87 -8.65 11.84
C ALA A 147 5.80 -9.32 12.87
N GLN A 148 5.78 -8.86 14.12
CA GLN A 148 6.57 -9.42 15.20
C GLN A 148 6.14 -10.86 15.54
N ARG A 149 4.82 -11.13 15.70
CA ARG A 149 4.33 -12.50 15.98
C ARG A 149 4.65 -13.48 14.88
N LEU A 150 4.66 -13.02 13.63
CA LEU A 150 4.97 -13.85 12.47
C LEU A 150 6.47 -13.98 12.19
N GLY A 151 7.33 -13.25 12.94
CA GLY A 151 8.77 -13.23 12.71
C GLY A 151 9.16 -12.58 11.37
N LEU A 152 8.33 -11.64 10.86
CA LEU A 152 8.62 -10.96 9.60
C LEU A 152 9.68 -9.87 9.85
N SER A 153 10.78 -9.95 9.13
CA SER A 153 11.87 -8.97 9.23
C SER A 153 11.75 -7.77 8.28
N GLY A 154 10.64 -7.68 7.55
CA GLY A 154 10.43 -6.66 6.53
C GLY A 154 11.23 -6.90 5.24
N LYS A 155 10.76 -6.41 4.10
CA LYS A 155 11.56 -6.33 2.87
C LYS A 155 12.55 -5.18 3.01
N GLY A 156 13.79 -5.47 3.33
CA GLY A 156 14.87 -4.49 3.43
C GLY A 156 15.25 -4.16 4.87
N GLY A 157 16.05 -5.03 5.49
CA GLY A 157 16.77 -4.71 6.70
C GLY A 157 17.82 -3.63 6.44
N ALA A 158 17.42 -2.40 6.61
CA ALA A 158 18.29 -1.29 7.01
C ALA A 158 17.36 -0.31 7.74
N LEU A 159 17.48 -0.25 9.06
CA LEU A 159 17.05 0.92 9.80
C LEU A 159 17.69 2.13 9.09
N ALA A 160 16.90 2.94 8.42
CA ALA A 160 17.31 4.29 8.10
C ALA A 160 17.43 5.02 9.44
N THR A 161 18.63 4.99 10.00
CA THR A 161 19.02 5.96 11.00
C THR A 161 18.69 7.33 10.44
N ALA A 162 17.96 8.12 11.22
CA ALA A 162 17.64 9.50 10.92
C ALA A 162 18.93 10.25 10.52
N GLY A 163 19.17 10.29 9.22
CA GLY A 163 20.27 10.99 8.59
C GLY A 163 19.80 12.41 8.31
N THR A 164 20.32 13.33 9.08
CA THR A 164 20.34 14.77 8.87
C THR A 164 20.26 15.16 7.40
N SER A 165 19.25 15.98 7.15
CA SER A 165 19.06 16.80 5.95
C SER A 165 20.40 17.33 5.41
N ARG A 166 20.89 16.80 4.32
CA ARG A 166 21.86 17.47 3.45
C ARG A 166 21.10 18.12 2.32
N VAL A 167 20.90 19.40 2.46
CA VAL A 167 20.57 20.28 1.35
C VAL A 167 21.72 20.19 0.35
N ALA A 168 21.52 19.53 -0.76
CA ALA A 168 22.40 19.62 -1.92
C ALA A 168 21.76 20.61 -2.89
N ALA A 169 22.33 21.82 -2.90
CA ALA A 169 22.15 22.79 -3.98
C ALA A 169 22.86 22.25 -5.24
N GLY A 170 22.26 22.47 -6.40
CA GLY A 170 22.97 22.39 -7.67
C GLY A 170 22.33 21.53 -8.74
N GLY A 171 21.56 22.13 -9.65
CA GLY A 171 21.86 22.31 -11.05
C GLY A 171 21.61 21.11 -11.97
N GLY A 172 20.72 21.32 -12.94
CA GLY A 172 20.71 20.53 -14.15
C GLY A 172 19.32 20.28 -14.74
N VAL A 173 18.75 21.32 -15.33
CA VAL A 173 17.62 21.17 -16.28
C VAL A 173 18.14 20.42 -17.52
N LYS A 174 17.67 19.20 -17.74
CA LYS A 174 17.78 18.56 -19.06
C LYS A 174 16.43 18.65 -19.75
N THR A 175 16.31 19.67 -20.59
CA THR A 175 15.29 19.74 -21.66
C THR A 175 15.71 18.80 -22.78
N GLY A 176 14.81 17.91 -23.18
CA GLY A 176 15.06 17.02 -24.33
C GLY A 176 13.90 16.07 -24.56
N TRP A 177 12.80 16.59 -25.04
CA TRP A 177 11.77 15.81 -25.71
C TRP A 177 11.79 16.22 -27.19
N ALA A 178 12.30 15.36 -28.06
CA ALA A 178 12.03 15.42 -29.48
C ALA A 178 10.91 14.41 -29.78
N ALA A 179 9.82 14.90 -30.32
CA ALA A 179 8.75 14.09 -30.88
C ALA A 179 9.03 13.85 -32.37
N PRO A 180 8.61 12.71 -32.95
CA PRO A 180 8.47 12.56 -34.39
C PRO A 180 7.23 13.27 -34.90
#